data_8ba9b2c8b080dd83e5c488479c67b2f5
#
_entry.id   8ba9b2c8b080dd83e5c488479c67b2f5
#
_cell.length_a   1.000
_cell.length_b   1.000
_cell.length_c   1.000
_cell.angle_alpha   90.00
_cell.angle_beta   90.00
_cell.angle_gamma   90.00
#
_symmetry.space_group_name_H-M   'P 1'
#
loop_
_entity.id
_entity.type
_entity.pdbx_description
1 polymer ?
#
loop_
_entity_poly.entity_id
_entity_poly.type
_entity_poly.pdbx_seq_one_letter_code
_entity_poly.pdbx_strand_id
1 'polypeptide(L)'
;MRLKKYYFKRIKSTNDQAAQMIKKGKEKGIIIADLQIKGRGQYGKKWISQKGNLFMSVFYKINKEKNLNFLTNYNCRLVKSALKKFINKKITIKPPNDLLINNKKLCGILQETIFFKLNKLIIVGIGVNIIKSPNVKGYKTTFLNDFTAKKINKMIVFKSISKLFEKNIRFL
;
A
#
# COMPACT_ATOMS: atom_id res chain seq x y z
N MET A 1 15.54 -3.71 -9.63
CA MET A 1 14.72 -4.62 -10.47
C MET A 1 13.47 -3.88 -10.90
N ARG A 2 13.05 -3.97 -12.17
CA ARG A 2 11.82 -3.31 -12.65
C ARG A 2 10.62 -4.24 -12.47
N LEU A 3 9.51 -3.75 -11.89
CA LEU A 3 8.26 -4.49 -11.73
C LEU A 3 7.25 -4.13 -12.82
N LYS A 4 6.56 -5.12 -13.37
CA LYS A 4 5.45 -4.88 -14.29
C LYS A 4 4.30 -4.23 -13.54
N LYS A 5 3.72 -3.16 -14.12
CA LYS A 5 2.64 -2.36 -13.55
C LYS A 5 1.33 -2.64 -14.27
N TYR A 6 0.27 -2.88 -13.51
CA TYR A 6 -1.05 -3.21 -14.01
C TYR A 6 -2.05 -2.18 -13.49
N TYR A 7 -2.73 -1.50 -14.41
CA TYR A 7 -3.66 -0.40 -14.14
C TYR A 7 -5.09 -0.85 -14.33
N PHE A 8 -5.95 -0.50 -13.37
CA PHE A 8 -7.38 -0.82 -13.40
C PHE A 8 -8.22 0.41 -13.07
N LYS A 9 -9.29 0.65 -13.83
CA LYS A 9 -10.26 1.72 -13.51
C LYS A 9 -11.04 1.37 -12.23
N ARG A 10 -11.56 0.11 -12.14
CA ARG A 10 -12.39 -0.34 -11.03
C ARG A 10 -12.20 -1.83 -10.81
N ILE A 11 -11.94 -2.24 -9.57
CA ILE A 11 -11.79 -3.65 -9.17
C ILE A 11 -12.36 -3.89 -7.78
N LYS A 12 -12.49 -5.17 -7.36
CA LYS A 12 -12.89 -5.50 -5.99
C LYS A 12 -11.86 -4.98 -5.00
N SER A 13 -10.63 -5.46 -5.09
CA SER A 13 -9.50 -5.09 -4.23
C SER A 13 -8.20 -5.28 -5.00
N THR A 14 -7.21 -4.40 -4.78
CA THR A 14 -5.87 -4.55 -5.38
C THR A 14 -5.16 -5.79 -4.86
N ASN A 15 -5.36 -6.17 -3.59
CA ASN A 15 -4.80 -7.39 -3.02
C ASN A 15 -5.45 -8.65 -3.64
N ASP A 16 -6.77 -8.66 -3.83
CA ASP A 16 -7.45 -9.79 -4.47
C ASP A 16 -6.98 -9.97 -5.92
N GLN A 17 -6.77 -8.87 -6.63
CA GLN A 17 -6.24 -8.90 -7.99
C GLN A 17 -4.79 -9.41 -8.01
N ALA A 18 -3.96 -9.03 -7.04
CA ALA A 18 -2.61 -9.58 -6.89
C ALA A 18 -2.64 -11.10 -6.64
N ALA A 19 -3.53 -11.56 -5.75
CA ALA A 19 -3.72 -12.97 -5.48
C ALA A 19 -4.13 -13.76 -6.73
N GLN A 20 -5.04 -13.22 -7.55
CA GLN A 20 -5.42 -13.82 -8.83
C GLN A 20 -4.25 -13.91 -9.81
N MET A 21 -3.40 -12.85 -9.88
CA MET A 21 -2.22 -12.86 -10.74
C MET A 21 -1.19 -13.90 -10.29
N ILE A 22 -1.00 -14.05 -8.97
CA ILE A 22 -0.13 -15.09 -8.41
C ILE A 22 -0.63 -16.49 -8.81
N LYS A 23 -1.93 -16.75 -8.67
CA LYS A 23 -2.56 -18.02 -9.08
C LYS A 23 -2.42 -18.29 -10.59
N LYS A 24 -2.23 -17.25 -11.41
CA LYS A 24 -1.91 -17.34 -12.85
C LYS A 24 -0.40 -17.42 -13.12
N GLY A 25 0.43 -17.70 -12.11
CA GLY A 25 1.87 -17.90 -12.24
C GLY A 25 2.71 -16.62 -12.28
N LYS A 26 2.15 -15.44 -11.96
CA LYS A 26 2.96 -14.22 -11.84
C LYS A 26 3.63 -14.16 -10.46
N GLU A 27 4.95 -14.09 -10.42
CA GLU A 27 5.71 -14.09 -9.17
C GLU A 27 5.96 -12.69 -8.58
N LYS A 28 5.80 -11.63 -9.38
CA LYS A 28 6.04 -10.24 -8.98
C LYS A 28 5.31 -9.25 -9.86
N GLY A 29 4.94 -8.11 -9.26
CA GLY A 29 4.29 -7.02 -9.98
C GLY A 29 3.73 -5.95 -9.07
N ILE A 30 3.17 -4.91 -9.67
CA ILE A 30 2.47 -3.82 -8.98
C ILE A 30 1.10 -3.64 -9.62
N ILE A 31 0.08 -3.59 -8.80
CA ILE A 31 -1.29 -3.29 -9.19
C ILE A 31 -1.65 -1.91 -8.66
N ILE A 32 -2.34 -1.13 -9.47
CA ILE A 32 -2.94 0.15 -9.06
C ILE A 32 -4.37 0.21 -9.59
N ALA A 33 -5.27 0.77 -8.80
CA ALA A 33 -6.66 0.99 -9.18
C ALA A 33 -7.12 2.43 -8.90
N ASP A 34 -8.03 2.92 -9.72
CA ASP A 34 -8.69 4.21 -9.47
C ASP A 34 -9.73 4.10 -8.37
N LEU A 35 -10.38 2.94 -8.27
CA LEU A 35 -11.42 2.66 -7.26
C LEU A 35 -11.43 1.17 -6.89
N GLN A 36 -11.56 0.90 -5.59
CA GLN A 36 -11.88 -0.41 -5.05
C GLN A 36 -13.33 -0.43 -4.55
N ILE A 37 -14.11 -1.42 -4.95
CA ILE A 37 -15.51 -1.56 -4.50
C ILE A 37 -15.65 -2.41 -3.23
N LYS A 38 -14.66 -3.24 -2.93
CA LYS A 38 -14.55 -4.06 -1.71
C LYS A 38 -13.13 -3.97 -1.14
N GLY A 39 -12.62 -2.72 -0.94
CA GLY A 39 -11.33 -2.50 -0.30
C GLY A 39 -11.29 -3.13 1.09
N ARG A 40 -10.17 -3.78 1.41
CA ARG A 40 -9.98 -4.52 2.67
C ARG A 40 -8.90 -3.88 3.54
N GLY A 41 -9.12 -3.90 4.85
CA GLY A 41 -8.15 -3.65 5.91
C GLY A 41 -7.90 -4.92 6.72
N GLN A 42 -7.17 -4.81 7.82
CA GLN A 42 -6.93 -5.93 8.74
C GLN A 42 -8.22 -6.34 9.49
N TYR A 43 -8.26 -7.61 9.91
CA TYR A 43 -9.35 -8.16 10.74
C TYR A 43 -10.74 -7.93 10.15
N GLY A 44 -10.90 -8.11 8.83
CA GLY A 44 -12.20 -7.95 8.16
C GLY A 44 -12.69 -6.50 8.00
N LYS A 45 -11.94 -5.50 8.48
CA LYS A 45 -12.31 -4.09 8.34
C LYS A 45 -12.31 -3.68 6.87
N LYS A 46 -13.23 -2.79 6.51
CA LYS A 46 -13.29 -2.21 5.15
C LYS A 46 -12.28 -1.07 5.02
N TRP A 47 -11.62 -0.97 3.86
CA TRP A 47 -10.93 0.22 3.42
C TRP A 47 -11.85 1.04 2.53
N ILE A 48 -12.20 2.26 2.96
CA ILE A 48 -13.07 3.15 2.18
C ILE A 48 -12.26 3.79 1.06
N SER A 49 -12.58 3.42 -0.17
CA SER A 49 -11.87 3.87 -1.36
C SER A 49 -12.56 5.09 -1.97
N GLN A 50 -11.95 6.25 -1.85
CA GLN A 50 -12.44 7.49 -2.42
C GLN A 50 -11.61 7.87 -3.65
N LYS A 51 -12.27 8.18 -4.78
CA LYS A 51 -11.61 8.57 -6.03
C LYS A 51 -10.58 9.70 -5.80
N GLY A 52 -9.40 9.57 -6.43
CA GLY A 52 -8.28 10.51 -6.30
C GLY A 52 -7.24 10.09 -5.26
N ASN A 53 -7.58 9.21 -4.32
CA ASN A 53 -6.64 8.57 -3.41
C ASN A 53 -5.87 7.43 -4.09
N LEU A 54 -4.79 6.95 -3.49
CA LEU A 54 -3.99 5.85 -4.02
C LEU A 54 -4.42 4.51 -3.42
N PHE A 55 -4.68 3.55 -4.29
CA PHE A 55 -4.89 2.14 -3.95
C PHE A 55 -3.95 1.32 -4.82
N MET A 56 -2.98 0.67 -4.19
CA MET A 56 -2.03 -0.17 -4.91
C MET A 56 -1.68 -1.41 -4.10
N SER A 57 -1.19 -2.44 -4.79
CA SER A 57 -0.58 -3.61 -4.16
C SER A 57 0.70 -3.97 -4.89
N VAL A 58 1.76 -4.21 -4.12
CA VAL A 58 3.01 -4.78 -4.61
C VAL A 58 3.01 -6.24 -4.21
N PHE A 59 3.34 -7.14 -5.13
CA PHE A 59 3.49 -8.56 -4.81
C PHE A 59 4.81 -9.11 -5.35
N TYR A 60 5.43 -9.99 -4.57
CA TYR A 60 6.72 -10.58 -4.90
C TYR A 60 7.01 -11.83 -4.06
N LYS A 61 7.91 -12.68 -4.55
CA LYS A 61 8.38 -13.86 -3.85
C LYS A 61 9.29 -13.46 -2.69
N ILE A 62 9.14 -14.14 -1.56
CA ILE A 62 10.00 -13.98 -0.38
C ILE A 62 10.61 -15.33 0.03
N ASN A 63 11.71 -15.29 0.78
CA ASN A 63 12.22 -16.46 1.45
C ASN A 63 11.18 -16.97 2.48
N LYS A 64 10.97 -18.29 2.55
CA LYS A 64 9.98 -18.92 3.44
C LYS A 64 10.22 -18.63 4.92
N GLU A 65 11.48 -18.47 5.30
CA GLU A 65 11.93 -18.24 6.69
C GLU A 65 11.78 -16.76 7.15
N LYS A 66 11.49 -15.83 6.23
CA LYS A 66 11.37 -14.40 6.58
C LYS A 66 10.26 -14.17 7.60
N ASN A 67 10.62 -13.48 8.68
CA ASN A 67 9.68 -13.04 9.72
C ASN A 67 8.69 -12.02 9.16
N LEU A 68 7.40 -12.34 9.23
CA LEU A 68 6.35 -11.51 8.65
C LEU A 68 6.15 -10.18 9.39
N ASN A 69 6.39 -10.12 10.71
CA ASN A 69 6.31 -8.87 11.47
C ASN A 69 7.45 -7.93 11.09
N PHE A 70 8.66 -8.45 10.89
CA PHE A 70 9.78 -7.69 10.36
C PHE A 70 9.42 -7.10 8.98
N LEU A 71 8.88 -7.93 8.06
CA LEU A 71 8.48 -7.48 6.72
C LEU A 71 7.38 -6.41 6.78
N THR A 72 6.41 -6.54 7.69
CA THR A 72 5.36 -5.53 7.85
C THR A 72 5.96 -4.18 8.27
N ASN A 73 6.82 -4.19 9.28
CA ASN A 73 7.50 -2.96 9.75
C ASN A 73 8.39 -2.36 8.65
N TYR A 74 9.13 -3.19 7.93
CA TYR A 74 9.97 -2.77 6.83
C TYR A 74 9.14 -2.11 5.70
N ASN A 75 8.03 -2.72 5.30
CA ASN A 75 7.13 -2.17 4.29
C ASN A 75 6.52 -0.83 4.75
N CYS A 76 6.15 -0.70 6.04
CA CYS A 76 5.69 0.56 6.61
C CYS A 76 6.77 1.65 6.52
N ARG A 77 8.04 1.32 6.81
CA ARG A 77 9.18 2.25 6.70
C ARG A 77 9.42 2.68 5.26
N LEU A 78 9.32 1.77 4.27
CA LEU A 78 9.45 2.11 2.85
C LEU A 78 8.36 3.10 2.42
N VAL A 79 7.10 2.82 2.75
CA VAL A 79 5.98 3.70 2.40
C VAL A 79 6.12 5.05 3.10
N LYS A 80 6.45 5.06 4.39
CA LYS A 80 6.73 6.29 5.16
C LYS A 80 7.82 7.13 4.49
N SER A 81 8.95 6.52 4.10
CA SER A 81 10.06 7.20 3.42
C SER A 81 9.64 7.80 2.08
N ALA A 82 8.77 7.10 1.31
CA ALA A 82 8.21 7.62 0.08
C ALA A 82 7.33 8.86 0.31
N LEU A 83 6.47 8.82 1.33
CA LEU A 83 5.52 9.89 1.63
C LEU A 83 6.17 11.11 2.25
N LYS A 84 7.24 10.92 3.07
CA LYS A 84 8.00 12.03 3.70
C LYS A 84 8.57 13.03 2.68
N LYS A 85 8.75 12.63 1.41
CA LYS A 85 9.26 13.52 0.36
C LYS A 85 8.27 14.62 -0.05
N PHE A 86 7.00 14.48 0.31
CA PHE A 86 5.94 15.37 -0.14
C PHE A 86 5.50 16.39 0.91
N ILE A 87 5.87 16.17 2.17
CA ILE A 87 5.40 16.99 3.31
C ILE A 87 6.50 17.14 4.36
N ASN A 88 6.52 18.28 5.04
CA ASN A 88 7.46 18.55 6.15
C ASN A 88 6.94 18.08 7.51
N LYS A 89 5.70 17.56 7.58
CA LYS A 89 5.14 17.07 8.84
C LYS A 89 5.68 15.68 9.17
N LYS A 90 5.83 15.40 10.46
CA LYS A 90 6.27 14.10 10.98
C LYS A 90 5.21 13.03 10.69
N ILE A 91 5.61 11.98 9.97
CA ILE A 91 4.80 10.76 9.80
C ILE A 91 5.25 9.75 10.85
N THR A 92 4.32 9.27 11.67
CA THR A 92 4.56 8.22 12.67
C THR A 92 3.99 6.88 12.18
N ILE A 93 4.60 5.78 12.60
CA ILE A 93 4.07 4.43 12.38
C ILE A 93 3.30 4.05 13.63
N LYS A 94 2.02 3.74 13.48
CA LYS A 94 1.20 3.10 14.51
C LYS A 94 1.17 1.61 14.19
N PRO A 95 1.82 0.78 15.04
CA PRO A 95 1.80 -0.67 14.82
C PRO A 95 0.38 -1.23 14.73
N PRO A 96 0.18 -2.28 13.97
CA PRO A 96 1.22 -2.93 13.16
C PRO A 96 1.42 -2.28 11.78
N ASN A 97 0.50 -1.45 11.25
CA ASN A 97 0.40 -1.22 9.81
C ASN A 97 -0.18 0.14 9.39
N ASP A 98 -0.32 1.10 10.29
CA ASP A 98 -0.88 2.42 9.99
C ASP A 98 0.20 3.51 9.99
N LEU A 99 0.11 4.46 9.05
CA LEU A 99 0.90 5.68 9.07
C LEU A 99 0.00 6.86 9.44
N LEU A 100 0.45 7.64 10.42
CA LEU A 100 -0.30 8.75 10.98
C LEU A 100 0.45 10.08 10.81
N ILE A 101 -0.33 11.18 10.73
CA ILE A 101 0.13 12.57 10.95
C ILE A 101 -0.77 13.18 12.02
N ASN A 102 -0.18 13.76 13.06
CA ASN A 102 -0.93 14.35 14.19
C ASN A 102 -2.00 13.40 14.74
N ASN A 103 -1.65 12.13 14.95
CA ASN A 103 -2.53 11.04 15.41
C ASN A 103 -3.74 10.75 14.50
N LYS A 104 -3.77 11.28 13.27
CA LYS A 104 -4.80 11.01 12.27
C LYS A 104 -4.26 10.07 11.19
N LYS A 105 -5.03 9.05 10.80
CA LYS A 105 -4.59 8.03 9.82
C LYS A 105 -4.52 8.61 8.41
N LEU A 106 -3.31 8.58 7.86
CA LEU A 106 -2.99 8.97 6.49
C LEU A 106 -2.99 7.78 5.53
N CYS A 107 -2.42 6.66 5.98
CA CYS A 107 -2.18 5.48 5.15
C CYS A 107 -2.41 4.21 5.96
N GLY A 108 -2.93 3.18 5.31
CA GLY A 108 -3.00 1.82 5.83
C GLY A 108 -2.28 0.85 4.91
N ILE A 109 -1.60 -0.14 5.51
CA ILE A 109 -0.85 -1.16 4.79
C ILE A 109 -1.42 -2.53 5.17
N LEU A 110 -1.90 -3.30 4.19
CA LEU A 110 -2.44 -4.64 4.38
C LEU A 110 -1.49 -5.66 3.77
N GLN A 111 -0.76 -6.38 4.60
CA GLN A 111 0.14 -7.44 4.17
C GLN A 111 -0.55 -8.79 4.26
N GLU A 112 -0.47 -9.57 3.19
CA GLU A 112 -0.99 -10.92 3.10
C GLU A 112 0.06 -11.84 2.47
N THR A 113 0.03 -13.13 2.79
CA THR A 113 0.91 -14.13 2.20
C THR A 113 0.11 -15.18 1.44
N ILE A 114 0.66 -15.64 0.34
CA ILE A 114 0.10 -16.72 -0.48
C ILE A 114 1.20 -17.74 -0.76
N PHE A 115 0.85 -19.00 -0.61
CA PHE A 115 1.65 -20.11 -1.13
C PHE A 115 1.12 -20.48 -2.52
N PHE A 116 2.01 -20.49 -3.51
CA PHE A 116 1.71 -20.93 -4.86
C PHE A 116 2.83 -21.83 -5.35
N LYS A 117 2.49 -23.11 -5.65
CA LYS A 117 3.47 -24.18 -5.87
C LYS A 117 4.43 -24.22 -4.67
N LEU A 118 5.73 -24.28 -4.91
CA LEU A 118 6.76 -24.28 -3.86
C LEU A 118 7.16 -22.89 -3.35
N ASN A 119 6.52 -21.83 -3.83
CA ASN A 119 6.90 -20.45 -3.53
C ASN A 119 5.97 -19.80 -2.49
N LYS A 120 6.57 -19.10 -1.53
CA LYS A 120 5.86 -18.16 -0.63
C LYS A 120 5.95 -16.77 -1.23
N LEU A 121 4.80 -16.14 -1.47
CA LEU A 121 4.72 -14.78 -1.98
C LEU A 121 4.03 -13.88 -0.95
N ILE A 122 4.44 -12.63 -0.95
CA ILE A 122 3.83 -11.57 -0.14
C ILE A 122 3.06 -10.63 -1.05
N ILE A 123 1.91 -10.15 -0.57
CA ILE A 123 1.13 -9.07 -1.16
C ILE A 123 1.10 -7.93 -0.15
N VAL A 124 1.54 -6.76 -0.57
CA VAL A 124 1.58 -5.54 0.25
C VAL A 124 0.59 -4.54 -0.34
N GLY A 125 -0.62 -4.54 0.20
CA GLY A 125 -1.66 -3.55 -0.12
C GLY A 125 -1.37 -2.22 0.56
N ILE A 126 -1.47 -1.13 -0.17
CA ILE A 126 -1.17 0.21 0.29
C ILE A 126 -2.31 1.14 -0.11
N GLY A 127 -3.00 1.69 0.89
CA GLY A 127 -4.02 2.73 0.72
C GLY A 127 -3.52 4.05 1.29
N VAL A 128 -3.44 5.10 0.47
CA VAL A 128 -3.02 6.44 0.92
C VAL A 128 -4.12 7.45 0.64
N ASN A 129 -4.54 8.17 1.67
CA ASN A 129 -5.41 9.31 1.53
C ASN A 129 -4.59 10.48 0.97
N ILE A 130 -4.89 10.95 -0.24
CA ILE A 130 -4.12 12.00 -0.92
C ILE A 130 -4.90 13.30 -0.99
N ILE A 131 -6.13 13.27 -1.53
CA ILE A 131 -6.93 14.47 -1.76
C ILE A 131 -8.09 14.63 -0.77
N LYS A 132 -8.48 13.54 -0.12
CA LYS A 132 -9.54 13.51 0.89
C LYS A 132 -9.41 12.28 1.77
N SER A 133 -9.98 12.33 2.96
CA SER A 133 -10.03 11.22 3.89
C SER A 133 -11.46 10.89 4.29
N PRO A 134 -11.80 9.60 4.50
CA PRO A 134 -13.14 9.22 4.92
C PRO A 134 -13.40 9.62 6.37
N ASN A 135 -14.65 9.93 6.69
CA ASN A 135 -15.09 9.98 8.08
C ASN A 135 -15.34 8.54 8.56
N VAL A 136 -14.66 8.11 9.62
CA VAL A 136 -14.74 6.74 10.15
C VAL A 136 -15.01 6.80 11.65
N LYS A 137 -16.03 6.09 12.11
CA LYS A 137 -16.32 5.97 13.54
C LYS A 137 -15.15 5.26 14.25
N GLY A 138 -14.67 5.84 15.34
CA GLY A 138 -13.65 5.24 16.22
C GLY A 138 -12.20 5.66 15.95
N TYR A 139 -11.88 6.33 14.83
CA TYR A 139 -10.54 6.91 14.63
C TYR A 139 -10.54 8.08 13.64
N LYS A 140 -9.65 9.03 13.88
CA LYS A 140 -9.50 10.22 13.04
C LYS A 140 -8.65 9.89 11.80
N THR A 141 -9.01 10.47 10.66
CA THR A 141 -8.29 10.33 9.39
C THR A 141 -7.83 11.69 8.87
N THR A 142 -6.84 11.68 7.99
CA THR A 142 -6.30 12.86 7.30
C THR A 142 -5.83 12.48 5.90
N PHE A 143 -5.43 13.45 5.09
CA PHE A 143 -4.97 13.25 3.73
C PHE A 143 -3.73 14.11 3.42
N LEU A 144 -2.96 13.70 2.41
CA LEU A 144 -1.64 14.24 2.14
C LEU A 144 -1.67 15.74 1.77
N ASN A 145 -2.62 16.12 0.93
CA ASN A 145 -2.75 17.51 0.44
C ASN A 145 -3.18 18.52 1.51
N ASP A 146 -3.58 18.06 2.70
CA ASP A 146 -3.83 18.91 3.87
C ASP A 146 -2.54 19.51 4.47
N PHE A 147 -1.37 18.97 4.08
CA PHE A 147 -0.07 19.33 4.63
C PHE A 147 0.92 19.89 3.60
N THR A 148 0.47 20.25 2.42
CA THR A 148 1.30 20.81 1.36
C THR A 148 0.56 21.80 0.50
N ALA A 149 1.24 22.90 0.10
CA ALA A 149 0.70 23.89 -0.83
C ALA A 149 0.61 23.36 -2.27
N LYS A 150 1.47 22.42 -2.64
CA LYS A 150 1.48 21.80 -3.98
C LYS A 150 0.44 20.69 -4.04
N LYS A 151 -0.49 20.74 -4.99
CA LYS A 151 -1.44 19.64 -5.25
C LYS A 151 -0.70 18.40 -5.72
N ILE A 152 -0.65 17.39 -4.85
CA ILE A 152 -0.05 16.09 -5.14
C ILE A 152 -1.15 15.18 -5.69
N ASN A 153 -0.88 14.50 -6.80
CA ASN A 153 -1.77 13.49 -7.37
C ASN A 153 -1.28 12.06 -7.05
N LYS A 154 -2.18 11.10 -7.18
CA LYS A 154 -1.89 9.69 -6.89
C LYS A 154 -0.74 9.10 -7.70
N MET A 155 -0.51 9.57 -8.95
CA MET A 155 0.53 9.02 -9.82
C MET A 155 1.93 9.41 -9.38
N ILE A 156 2.09 10.61 -8.82
CA ILE A 156 3.37 11.06 -8.23
C ILE A 156 3.71 10.20 -7.01
N VAL A 157 2.74 9.98 -6.11
CA VAL A 157 2.90 9.12 -4.93
C VAL A 157 3.15 7.66 -5.33
N PHE A 158 2.39 7.15 -6.30
CA PHE A 158 2.58 5.82 -6.88
C PHE A 158 3.99 5.61 -7.40
N LYS A 159 4.52 6.55 -8.20
CA LYS A 159 5.89 6.48 -8.73
C LYS A 159 6.93 6.46 -7.62
N SER A 160 6.76 7.29 -6.57
CA SER A 160 7.68 7.35 -5.43
C SER A 160 7.71 6.02 -4.65
N ILE A 161 6.54 5.46 -4.32
CA ILE A 161 6.44 4.18 -3.61
C ILE A 161 6.99 3.05 -4.48
N SER A 162 6.58 2.96 -5.75
CA SER A 162 7.04 1.91 -6.68
C SER A 162 8.56 1.88 -6.80
N LYS A 163 9.20 3.05 -6.96
CA LYS A 163 10.67 3.16 -7.06
C LYS A 163 11.38 2.60 -5.82
N LEU A 164 10.84 2.85 -4.62
CA LEU A 164 11.43 2.32 -3.39
C LEU A 164 11.27 0.79 -3.30
N PHE A 165 10.11 0.25 -3.64
CA PHE A 165 9.94 -1.20 -3.68
C PHE A 165 10.85 -1.85 -4.73
N GLU A 166 10.91 -1.32 -5.96
CA GLU A 166 11.79 -1.81 -7.03
C GLU A 166 13.28 -1.83 -6.64
N LYS A 167 13.72 -0.86 -5.81
CA LYS A 167 15.08 -0.81 -5.29
C LYS A 167 15.33 -1.87 -4.21
N ASN A 168 14.35 -2.14 -3.35
CA ASN A 168 14.57 -2.86 -2.09
C ASN A 168 14.11 -4.34 -2.11
N ILE A 169 13.19 -4.74 -3.00
CA ILE A 169 12.66 -6.12 -3.05
C ILE A 169 13.76 -7.18 -3.24
N ARG A 170 14.85 -6.87 -3.97
CA ARG A 170 15.95 -7.82 -4.18
C ARG A 170 16.72 -8.21 -2.91
N PHE A 171 16.50 -7.50 -1.82
CA PHE A 171 17.12 -7.77 -0.51
C PHE A 171 16.16 -8.50 0.45
N LEU A 172 14.94 -8.76 0.03
CA LEU A 172 13.88 -9.40 0.81
C LEU A 172 13.60 -10.83 0.34
#